data_0ae8934fcb81ea4c084f3ab9f04a7707
#
_entry.id   0ae8934fcb81ea4c084f3ab9f04a7707
#
_cell.length_a   1.000
_cell.length_b   1.000
_cell.length_c   1.000
_cell.angle_alpha   90.00
_cell.angle_beta   90.00
_cell.angle_gamma   90.00
#
_symmetry.space_group_name_H-M   'P 1'
#
loop_
_entity.id
_entity.type
_entity.pdbx_description
1 polymer ?
#
loop_
_entity_poly.entity_id
_entity_poly.type
_entity_poly.pdbx_seq_one_letter_code
_entity_poly.pdbx_strand_id
1 'polypeptide(L)'
;MFLSAFYLGARFATVSIVLVLGGCAFLEKEQYPVPADYPIHGIDVSRYQGVIDWKTVKEEGHRFAWIKATEGGDHADEKFALNWIAAHDAGIARGAYHFYFWCRPVQDQINWFIKNVPVESASLPPVLDVEWNGDSELCPKKVPKAQALAAMKVFLVAIERHYGKRPVIYTTIDFYRDVIVGDLHDYSLWVRTVNAHPQQRYPGRRWAFWQYTAEGRVAGIKGNVDRNTFFGSEEQWQAFLKGPQGTPAASQPIMQPFNAASLSNLKL
;
A
#
# COMPACT_ATOMS: atom_id res chain seq x y z
N MET A 1 6.72 -98.12 -36.69
CA MET A 1 5.59 -97.31 -37.12
C MET A 1 5.15 -96.44 -35.95
N PHE A 2 5.78 -95.29 -35.80
CA PHE A 2 5.52 -94.36 -34.69
C PHE A 2 5.22 -92.95 -35.27
N LEU A 3 4.01 -92.50 -35.07
CA LEU A 3 3.62 -91.15 -35.41
C LEU A 3 3.96 -90.20 -34.25
N SER A 4 4.77 -89.20 -34.51
CA SER A 4 5.06 -88.09 -33.56
C SER A 4 4.21 -86.89 -33.91
N ALA A 5 3.38 -86.53 -32.99
CA ALA A 5 2.55 -85.29 -33.05
C ALA A 5 3.37 -84.10 -32.55
N PHE A 6 3.52 -83.09 -33.40
CA PHE A 6 4.09 -81.79 -33.04
C PHE A 6 2.99 -80.91 -32.45
N TYR A 7 3.15 -80.50 -31.21
CA TYR A 7 2.36 -79.42 -30.60
C TYR A 7 3.01 -78.06 -30.89
N LEU A 8 2.28 -77.21 -31.62
CA LEU A 8 2.62 -75.85 -31.86
C LEU A 8 2.04 -74.99 -30.72
N GLY A 9 2.93 -74.54 -29.84
CA GLY A 9 2.53 -73.61 -28.77
C GLY A 9 2.43 -72.16 -29.26
N ALA A 10 1.24 -71.62 -29.38
CA ALA A 10 1.03 -70.19 -29.65
C ALA A 10 1.29 -69.38 -28.40
N ARG A 11 2.35 -68.54 -28.42
CA ARG A 11 2.62 -67.54 -27.39
C ARG A 11 1.79 -66.28 -27.69
N PHE A 12 0.78 -65.99 -26.88
CA PHE A 12 0.09 -64.72 -26.87
C PHE A 12 0.94 -63.68 -26.14
N ALA A 13 1.47 -62.71 -26.87
CA ALA A 13 2.11 -61.54 -26.30
C ALA A 13 1.02 -60.52 -25.90
N THR A 14 0.80 -60.39 -24.61
CA THR A 14 -0.06 -59.30 -24.05
C THR A 14 0.69 -57.99 -24.14
N VAL A 15 0.28 -57.11 -25.05
CA VAL A 15 0.73 -55.72 -25.12
C VAL A 15 -0.04 -54.92 -24.10
N SER A 16 0.61 -54.61 -22.98
CA SER A 16 0.06 -53.65 -21.98
C SER A 16 0.21 -52.22 -22.51
N ILE A 17 -0.88 -51.60 -22.97
CA ILE A 17 -0.92 -50.21 -23.31
C ILE A 17 -1.00 -49.40 -21.99
N VAL A 18 0.12 -48.82 -21.58
CA VAL A 18 0.16 -47.83 -20.51
C VAL A 18 -0.39 -46.52 -21.05
N LEU A 19 -1.65 -46.22 -20.74
CA LEU A 19 -2.25 -44.87 -20.97
C LEU A 19 -1.59 -43.90 -19.98
N VAL A 20 -0.60 -43.16 -20.45
CA VAL A 20 -0.11 -41.97 -19.74
C VAL A 20 -1.19 -40.88 -19.88
N LEU A 21 -2.05 -40.76 -18.88
CA LEU A 21 -2.91 -39.61 -18.71
C LEU A 21 -2.00 -38.43 -18.38
N GLY A 22 -1.58 -37.69 -19.42
CA GLY A 22 -0.97 -36.40 -19.27
C GLY A 22 -1.97 -35.43 -18.64
N GLY A 23 -1.92 -35.31 -17.32
CA GLY A 23 -2.64 -34.27 -16.60
C GLY A 23 -2.08 -32.93 -17.04
N CYS A 24 -2.78 -32.23 -17.93
CA CYS A 24 -2.59 -30.81 -18.09
C CYS A 24 -2.95 -30.16 -16.75
N ALA A 25 -1.97 -29.96 -15.89
CA ALA A 25 -2.10 -29.04 -14.78
C ALA A 25 -2.31 -27.67 -15.40
N PHE A 26 -3.57 -27.26 -15.53
CA PHE A 26 -3.89 -25.87 -15.76
C PHE A 26 -3.31 -25.11 -14.56
N LEU A 27 -2.22 -24.39 -14.79
CA LEU A 27 -1.74 -23.40 -13.84
C LEU A 27 -2.88 -22.36 -13.74
N GLU A 28 -3.74 -22.50 -12.73
CA GLU A 28 -4.69 -21.45 -12.41
C GLU A 28 -3.88 -20.18 -12.20
N LYS A 29 -4.08 -19.21 -13.10
CA LYS A 29 -3.45 -17.91 -12.98
C LYS A 29 -3.99 -17.29 -11.69
N GLU A 30 -3.11 -17.08 -10.72
CA GLU A 30 -3.46 -16.49 -9.45
C GLU A 30 -4.22 -15.18 -9.69
N GLN A 31 -5.49 -15.17 -9.31
CA GLN A 31 -6.39 -14.03 -9.52
C GLN A 31 -6.31 -13.17 -8.26
N TYR A 32 -5.69 -12.01 -8.40
CA TYR A 32 -5.60 -11.02 -7.33
C TYR A 32 -6.84 -10.13 -7.29
N PRO A 33 -7.28 -9.68 -6.09
CA PRO A 33 -8.34 -8.70 -5.95
C PRO A 33 -8.02 -7.41 -6.73
N VAL A 34 -9.06 -6.79 -7.27
CA VAL A 34 -8.94 -5.47 -7.89
C VAL A 34 -9.29 -4.36 -6.88
N PRO A 35 -8.93 -3.09 -7.12
CA PRO A 35 -9.23 -2.02 -6.17
C PRO A 35 -10.69 -1.94 -5.73
N ALA A 36 -11.65 -2.26 -6.61
CA ALA A 36 -13.08 -2.25 -6.32
C ALA A 36 -13.53 -3.32 -5.30
N ASP A 37 -12.72 -4.35 -5.06
CA ASP A 37 -13.04 -5.40 -4.09
C ASP A 37 -12.75 -4.96 -2.64
N TYR A 38 -12.13 -3.80 -2.44
CA TYR A 38 -11.82 -3.25 -1.12
C TYR A 38 -12.89 -2.21 -0.73
N PRO A 39 -13.47 -2.29 0.48
CA PRO A 39 -14.61 -1.45 0.85
C PRO A 39 -14.25 0.00 1.20
N ILE A 40 -12.98 0.29 1.50
CA ILE A 40 -12.57 1.59 2.01
C ILE A 40 -11.68 2.29 0.98
N HIS A 41 -12.22 3.33 0.36
CA HIS A 41 -11.54 4.14 -0.63
C HIS A 41 -11.15 5.51 -0.09
N GLY A 42 -10.08 6.06 -0.63
CA GLY A 42 -9.60 7.40 -0.35
C GLY A 42 -8.81 7.98 -1.50
N ILE A 43 -8.27 9.14 -1.26
CA ILE A 43 -7.47 9.89 -2.22
C ILE A 43 -6.18 10.39 -1.55
N ASP A 44 -5.20 10.78 -2.35
CA ASP A 44 -4.15 11.64 -1.86
C ASP A 44 -4.04 12.90 -2.72
N VAL A 45 -3.74 14.01 -2.07
CA VAL A 45 -3.84 15.34 -2.66
C VAL A 45 -2.71 16.26 -2.20
N SER A 46 -2.44 17.25 -3.03
CA SER A 46 -1.52 18.35 -2.76
C SER A 46 -2.09 19.65 -3.37
N ARG A 47 -1.30 20.69 -3.45
CA ARG A 47 -1.65 21.93 -4.15
C ARG A 47 -2.11 21.72 -5.59
N TYR A 48 -1.66 20.64 -6.24
CA TYR A 48 -1.93 20.37 -7.66
C TYR A 48 -3.41 20.06 -7.95
N GLN A 49 -4.19 19.63 -6.96
CA GLN A 49 -5.64 19.43 -7.10
C GLN A 49 -6.43 20.74 -6.94
N GLY A 50 -5.75 21.84 -6.60
CA GLY A 50 -6.36 23.18 -6.50
C GLY A 50 -7.40 23.29 -5.39
N VAL A 51 -8.60 23.79 -5.74
CA VAL A 51 -9.74 23.87 -4.82
C VAL A 51 -10.55 22.59 -4.93
N ILE A 52 -10.79 21.96 -3.78
CA ILE A 52 -11.50 20.67 -3.66
C ILE A 52 -12.83 20.90 -2.96
N ASP A 53 -13.92 20.41 -3.53
CA ASP A 53 -15.21 20.29 -2.85
C ASP A 53 -15.24 18.98 -2.05
N TRP A 54 -14.78 19.07 -0.80
CA TRP A 54 -14.66 17.93 0.10
C TRP A 54 -15.99 17.28 0.46
N LYS A 55 -17.08 18.05 0.42
CA LYS A 55 -18.42 17.51 0.64
C LYS A 55 -18.80 16.56 -0.49
N THR A 56 -18.62 16.98 -1.73
CA THR A 56 -18.86 16.13 -2.90
C THR A 56 -17.92 14.89 -2.91
N VAL A 57 -16.64 15.05 -2.55
CA VAL A 57 -15.70 13.92 -2.39
C VAL A 57 -16.22 12.90 -1.36
N LYS A 58 -16.78 13.38 -0.25
CA LYS A 58 -17.38 12.51 0.78
C LYS A 58 -18.64 11.81 0.28
N GLU A 59 -19.51 12.51 -0.42
CA GLU A 59 -20.75 11.98 -1.00
C GLU A 59 -20.47 10.90 -2.06
N GLU A 60 -19.36 11.00 -2.79
CA GLU A 60 -18.90 9.95 -3.73
C GLU A 60 -18.38 8.67 -3.01
N GLY A 61 -18.27 8.70 -1.69
CA GLY A 61 -17.91 7.52 -0.89
C GLY A 61 -16.46 7.46 -0.43
N HIS A 62 -15.65 8.49 -0.67
CA HIS A 62 -14.28 8.52 -0.17
C HIS A 62 -14.25 8.69 1.35
N ARG A 63 -13.49 7.84 2.03
CA ARG A 63 -13.48 7.71 3.48
C ARG A 63 -12.27 8.35 4.13
N PHE A 64 -11.16 8.47 3.38
CA PHE A 64 -9.92 9.05 3.88
C PHE A 64 -9.19 9.87 2.82
N ALA A 65 -8.30 10.73 3.29
CA ALA A 65 -7.40 11.51 2.44
C ALA A 65 -6.01 11.61 3.08
N TRP A 66 -4.98 11.39 2.26
CA TRP A 66 -3.62 11.77 2.57
C TRP A 66 -3.34 13.14 1.95
N ILE A 67 -2.91 14.11 2.76
CA ILE A 67 -2.75 15.49 2.33
C ILE A 67 -1.28 15.88 2.45
N LYS A 68 -0.67 16.34 1.34
CA LYS A 68 0.69 16.86 1.36
C LYS A 68 0.80 18.01 2.33
N ALA A 69 1.71 17.91 3.29
CA ALA A 69 1.97 18.99 4.22
C ALA A 69 3.28 19.69 3.92
N THR A 70 4.34 18.94 3.73
CA THR A 70 5.69 19.47 3.57
C THR A 70 6.53 18.62 2.63
N GLU A 71 7.59 19.23 2.09
CA GLU A 71 8.65 18.53 1.39
C GLU A 71 10.02 19.16 1.72
N GLY A 72 11.06 18.35 1.75
CA GLY A 72 12.37 18.82 2.16
C GLY A 72 12.37 19.50 3.52
N GLY A 73 13.26 20.48 3.73
CA GLY A 73 13.39 21.17 5.02
C GLY A 73 12.76 22.58 5.09
N ASP A 74 12.13 23.03 4.01
CA ASP A 74 11.79 24.43 3.83
C ASP A 74 10.53 24.72 2.99
N HIS A 75 9.91 23.70 2.38
CA HIS A 75 8.70 23.89 1.60
C HIS A 75 7.47 23.30 2.30
N ALA A 76 6.42 24.14 2.49
CA ALA A 76 5.09 23.72 2.94
C ALA A 76 4.10 23.80 1.77
N ASP A 77 3.23 22.79 1.66
CA ASP A 77 2.18 22.81 0.63
C ASP A 77 1.17 23.92 0.93
N GLU A 78 1.00 24.83 -0.02
CA GLU A 78 0.18 26.04 0.16
C GLU A 78 -1.33 25.75 0.35
N LYS A 79 -1.79 24.54 0.01
CA LYS A 79 -3.18 24.11 0.19
C LYS A 79 -3.36 23.20 1.42
N PHE A 80 -2.28 22.86 2.12
CA PHE A 80 -2.36 21.94 3.25
C PHE A 80 -3.39 22.38 4.30
N ALA A 81 -3.24 23.59 4.84
CA ALA A 81 -4.12 24.06 5.91
C ALA A 81 -5.60 24.12 5.48
N LEU A 82 -5.87 24.56 4.25
CA LEU A 82 -7.21 24.59 3.70
C LEU A 82 -7.80 23.19 3.56
N ASN A 83 -7.06 22.27 2.93
CA ASN A 83 -7.50 20.90 2.71
C ASN A 83 -7.63 20.14 4.05
N TRP A 84 -6.74 20.40 4.99
CA TRP A 84 -6.79 19.81 6.33
C TRP A 84 -8.09 20.12 7.07
N ILE A 85 -8.48 21.38 7.11
CA ILE A 85 -9.72 21.82 7.75
C ILE A 85 -10.94 21.30 6.98
N ALA A 86 -10.97 21.52 5.67
CA ALA A 86 -12.16 21.21 4.87
C ALA A 86 -12.44 19.69 4.77
N ALA A 87 -11.41 18.82 4.71
CA ALA A 87 -11.59 17.38 4.77
C ALA A 87 -12.18 16.92 6.11
N HIS A 88 -11.71 17.51 7.22
CA HIS A 88 -12.28 17.26 8.54
C HIS A 88 -13.75 17.63 8.62
N ASP A 89 -14.09 18.84 8.20
CA ASP A 89 -15.45 19.37 8.27
C ASP A 89 -16.42 18.56 7.40
N ALA A 90 -15.92 17.97 6.31
CA ALA A 90 -16.66 17.02 5.49
C ALA A 90 -16.75 15.59 6.10
N GLY A 91 -16.11 15.33 7.23
CA GLY A 91 -16.10 14.01 7.88
C GLY A 91 -15.25 12.97 7.14
N ILE A 92 -14.19 13.41 6.48
CA ILE A 92 -13.17 12.54 5.86
C ILE A 92 -12.01 12.37 6.84
N ALA A 93 -11.65 11.13 7.15
CA ALA A 93 -10.46 10.84 7.94
C ALA A 93 -9.22 11.32 7.18
N ARG A 94 -8.38 12.16 7.81
CA ARG A 94 -7.27 12.79 7.13
C ARG A 94 -5.94 12.55 7.82
N GLY A 95 -4.88 12.42 7.03
CA GLY A 95 -3.50 12.33 7.48
C GLY A 95 -2.58 13.20 6.64
N ALA A 96 -1.49 13.65 7.25
CA ALA A 96 -0.49 14.49 6.60
C ALA A 96 0.68 13.64 6.10
N TYR A 97 1.19 13.94 4.90
CA TYR A 97 2.41 13.33 4.43
C TYR A 97 3.54 14.34 4.20
N HIS A 98 4.77 13.85 4.44
CA HIS A 98 6.02 14.53 4.18
C HIS A 98 6.73 13.88 3.00
N PHE A 99 6.98 14.64 1.94
CA PHE A 99 7.77 14.19 0.79
C PHE A 99 9.25 14.35 1.08
N TYR A 100 9.99 13.25 1.21
CA TYR A 100 11.35 13.25 1.71
C TYR A 100 12.38 13.59 0.64
N PHE A 101 13.28 14.56 0.93
CA PHE A 101 14.39 14.93 0.08
C PHE A 101 15.72 14.33 0.56
N TRP A 102 16.31 13.48 -0.28
CA TRP A 102 17.57 12.77 0.04
C TRP A 102 18.79 13.68 0.07
N CYS A 103 18.71 14.90 -0.42
CA CYS A 103 19.76 15.92 -0.40
C CYS A 103 19.63 16.92 0.76
N ARG A 104 18.65 16.75 1.65
CA ARG A 104 18.44 17.64 2.81
C ARG A 104 18.70 16.88 4.11
N PRO A 105 19.20 17.56 5.15
CA PRO A 105 19.38 16.96 6.47
C PRO A 105 18.06 16.43 7.03
N VAL A 106 18.09 15.25 7.64
CA VAL A 106 16.89 14.63 8.22
C VAL A 106 16.29 15.49 9.34
N GLN A 107 17.13 16.14 10.15
CA GLN A 107 16.66 16.95 11.26
C GLN A 107 15.87 18.18 10.79
N ASP A 108 16.28 18.81 9.69
CA ASP A 108 15.57 19.96 9.12
C ASP A 108 14.17 19.53 8.64
N GLN A 109 14.08 18.36 8.01
CA GLN A 109 12.81 17.80 7.54
C GLN A 109 11.87 17.40 8.69
N ILE A 110 12.41 16.82 9.77
CA ILE A 110 11.66 16.54 11.00
C ILE A 110 11.10 17.84 11.59
N ASN A 111 11.96 18.84 11.79
CA ASN A 111 11.58 20.12 12.38
C ASN A 111 10.52 20.84 11.54
N TRP A 112 10.68 20.75 10.20
CA TRP A 112 9.76 21.39 9.26
C TRP A 112 8.39 20.73 9.26
N PHE A 113 8.33 19.40 9.29
CA PHE A 113 7.07 18.66 9.39
C PHE A 113 6.36 18.97 10.71
N ILE A 114 7.05 18.88 11.84
CA ILE A 114 6.49 19.16 13.17
C ILE A 114 5.97 20.61 13.27
N LYS A 115 6.65 21.56 12.66
CA LYS A 115 6.24 22.97 12.67
C LYS A 115 4.94 23.20 11.92
N ASN A 116 4.69 22.45 10.84
CA ASN A 116 3.58 22.73 9.91
C ASN A 116 2.36 21.82 10.10
N VAL A 117 2.50 20.68 10.78
CA VAL A 117 1.40 19.72 10.95
C VAL A 117 0.91 19.71 12.40
N PRO A 118 -0.38 19.95 12.64
CA PRO A 118 -0.93 19.95 13.99
C PRO A 118 -0.97 18.56 14.60
N VAL A 119 -0.84 18.47 15.92
CA VAL A 119 -1.07 17.25 16.69
C VAL A 119 -2.56 17.13 16.98
N GLU A 120 -3.23 16.18 16.38
CA GLU A 120 -4.66 15.94 16.57
C GLU A 120 -4.95 14.45 16.77
N SER A 121 -5.71 14.11 17.81
CA SER A 121 -6.03 12.72 18.15
C SER A 121 -6.87 12.03 17.06
N ALA A 122 -7.75 12.76 16.39
CA ALA A 122 -8.64 12.25 15.35
C ALA A 122 -7.97 12.13 13.96
N SER A 123 -6.73 12.61 13.77
CA SER A 123 -6.03 12.47 12.49
C SER A 123 -5.58 11.02 12.26
N LEU A 124 -5.39 10.63 11.02
CA LEU A 124 -4.64 9.43 10.65
C LEU A 124 -3.17 9.56 11.08
N PRO A 125 -2.41 8.46 11.18
CA PRO A 125 -0.98 8.52 11.44
C PRO A 125 -0.26 9.42 10.43
N PRO A 126 0.83 10.10 10.80
CA PRO A 126 1.69 10.80 9.84
C PRO A 126 2.27 9.85 8.81
N VAL A 127 2.56 10.35 7.61
CA VAL A 127 3.18 9.56 6.53
C VAL A 127 4.56 10.11 6.19
N LEU A 128 5.53 9.22 6.12
CA LEU A 128 6.82 9.45 5.49
C LEU A 128 6.75 8.94 4.05
N ASP A 129 6.78 9.86 3.09
CA ASP A 129 6.77 9.59 1.67
C ASP A 129 8.20 9.50 1.14
N VAL A 130 8.61 8.28 0.79
CA VAL A 130 9.98 7.97 0.35
C VAL A 130 9.99 7.30 -1.03
N GLU A 131 10.61 8.02 -1.94
CA GLU A 131 10.82 7.59 -3.30
C GLU A 131 12.13 8.17 -3.85
N TRP A 132 12.58 7.69 -5.01
CA TRP A 132 13.71 8.30 -5.67
C TRP A 132 13.26 9.52 -6.47
N ASN A 133 13.83 10.68 -6.17
CA ASN A 133 13.46 11.97 -6.77
C ASN A 133 14.27 12.23 -8.05
N GLY A 134 14.44 11.20 -8.89
CA GLY A 134 15.32 11.27 -10.06
C GLY A 134 15.01 12.40 -11.04
N ASP A 135 13.73 12.76 -11.14
CA ASP A 135 13.23 13.81 -12.03
C ASP A 135 13.15 15.18 -11.35
N SER A 136 13.52 15.28 -10.05
CA SER A 136 13.52 16.53 -9.32
C SER A 136 14.77 17.37 -9.65
N GLU A 137 14.59 18.54 -10.23
CA GLU A 137 15.66 19.51 -10.41
C GLU A 137 16.25 19.99 -9.07
N LEU A 138 15.46 19.95 -8.00
CA LEU A 138 15.85 20.42 -6.68
C LEU A 138 16.68 19.39 -5.90
N CYS A 139 16.44 18.10 -6.11
CA CYS A 139 17.07 17.03 -5.33
C CYS A 139 17.14 15.69 -6.08
N PRO A 140 17.86 15.59 -7.22
CA PRO A 140 17.93 14.36 -8.02
C PRO A 140 18.89 13.32 -7.41
N LYS A 141 18.91 13.18 -6.08
CA LYS A 141 19.92 12.40 -5.37
C LYS A 141 19.39 11.01 -4.97
N LYS A 142 20.16 9.97 -5.34
CA LYS A 142 20.09 8.67 -4.69
C LYS A 142 21.20 8.54 -3.66
N VAL A 143 20.89 7.89 -2.55
CA VAL A 143 21.86 7.61 -1.47
C VAL A 143 21.98 6.10 -1.25
N PRO A 144 23.11 5.62 -0.67
CA PRO A 144 23.25 4.22 -0.33
C PRO A 144 22.14 3.72 0.60
N LYS A 145 21.70 2.45 0.46
CA LYS A 145 20.66 1.83 1.28
C LYS A 145 20.84 2.09 2.78
N ALA A 146 22.05 1.86 3.29
CA ALA A 146 22.33 2.03 4.72
C ALA A 146 22.10 3.48 5.20
N GLN A 147 22.46 4.47 4.38
CA GLN A 147 22.25 5.88 4.67
C GLN A 147 20.75 6.23 4.64
N ALA A 148 20.02 5.72 3.63
CA ALA A 148 18.57 5.93 3.52
C ALA A 148 17.85 5.34 4.73
N LEU A 149 18.13 4.10 5.09
CA LEU A 149 17.53 3.44 6.25
C LEU A 149 17.83 4.14 7.56
N ALA A 150 19.07 4.61 7.76
CA ALA A 150 19.43 5.37 8.96
C ALA A 150 18.63 6.67 9.08
N ALA A 151 18.52 7.43 7.98
CA ALA A 151 17.75 8.67 7.93
C ALA A 151 16.24 8.41 8.17
N MET A 152 15.68 7.39 7.50
CA MET A 152 14.27 7.00 7.71
C MET A 152 14.00 6.63 9.17
N LYS A 153 14.84 5.82 9.80
CA LYS A 153 14.68 5.42 11.21
C LYS A 153 14.69 6.64 12.14
N VAL A 154 15.58 7.59 11.92
CA VAL A 154 15.64 8.85 12.70
C VAL A 154 14.33 9.64 12.54
N PHE A 155 13.86 9.81 11.30
CA PHE A 155 12.61 10.52 11.02
C PHE A 155 11.40 9.82 11.67
N LEU A 156 11.24 8.52 11.42
CA LEU A 156 10.10 7.74 11.89
C LEU A 156 9.98 7.75 13.41
N VAL A 157 11.10 7.55 14.12
CA VAL A 157 11.12 7.57 15.60
C VAL A 157 10.78 8.96 16.15
N ALA A 158 11.31 10.02 15.55
CA ALA A 158 11.05 11.38 15.98
C ALA A 158 9.57 11.77 15.80
N ILE A 159 8.99 11.40 14.65
CA ILE A 159 7.59 11.69 14.33
C ILE A 159 6.64 10.84 15.17
N GLU A 160 6.93 9.54 15.37
CA GLU A 160 6.15 8.68 16.27
C GLU A 160 6.10 9.25 17.69
N ARG A 161 7.26 9.70 18.20
CA ARG A 161 7.36 10.30 19.53
C ARG A 161 6.54 11.59 19.66
N HIS A 162 6.56 12.44 18.60
CA HIS A 162 5.88 13.75 18.62
C HIS A 162 4.36 13.60 18.52
N TYR A 163 3.87 12.76 17.61
CA TYR A 163 2.43 12.61 17.34
C TYR A 163 1.75 11.53 18.16
N GLY A 164 2.52 10.68 18.87
CA GLY A 164 1.97 9.55 19.61
C GLY A 164 1.37 8.45 18.72
N LYS A 165 1.65 8.48 17.42
CA LYS A 165 1.13 7.54 16.42
C LYS A 165 2.28 7.01 15.58
N ARG A 166 2.30 5.69 15.35
CA ARG A 166 3.29 5.06 14.49
C ARG A 166 3.09 5.50 13.04
N PRO A 167 4.08 6.13 12.40
CA PRO A 167 3.95 6.60 11.02
C PRO A 167 3.71 5.47 10.03
N VAL A 168 3.05 5.81 8.92
CA VAL A 168 2.96 4.98 7.72
C VAL A 168 4.08 5.39 6.76
N ILE A 169 4.64 4.43 6.03
CA ILE A 169 5.64 4.70 4.99
C ILE A 169 4.97 4.56 3.63
N TYR A 170 4.89 5.66 2.87
CA TYR A 170 4.57 5.59 1.45
C TYR A 170 5.84 5.30 0.65
N THR A 171 5.72 4.44 -0.38
CA THR A 171 6.86 4.09 -1.22
C THR A 171 6.46 3.62 -2.61
N THR A 172 7.37 3.85 -3.56
CA THR A 172 7.33 3.31 -4.93
C THR A 172 8.04 1.95 -5.02
N ILE A 173 7.80 1.24 -6.13
CA ILE A 173 8.35 -0.12 -6.34
C ILE A 173 9.88 -0.12 -6.34
N ASP A 174 10.49 0.83 -7.02
CA ASP A 174 11.94 0.93 -7.14
C ASP A 174 12.60 1.31 -5.84
N PHE A 175 12.05 2.28 -5.09
CA PHE A 175 12.58 2.63 -3.78
C PHE A 175 12.43 1.48 -2.77
N TYR A 176 11.29 0.81 -2.76
CA TYR A 176 11.08 -0.37 -1.92
C TYR A 176 12.13 -1.44 -2.18
N ARG A 177 12.33 -1.79 -3.47
CA ARG A 177 13.32 -2.80 -3.87
C ARG A 177 14.74 -2.41 -3.46
N ASP A 178 15.11 -1.14 -3.68
CA ASP A 178 16.48 -0.67 -3.48
C ASP A 178 16.81 -0.44 -1.99
N VAL A 179 15.81 -0.10 -1.16
CA VAL A 179 16.01 0.34 0.22
C VAL A 179 15.25 -0.49 1.26
N ILE A 180 13.92 -0.65 1.09
CA ILE A 180 13.06 -1.11 2.19
C ILE A 180 13.00 -2.65 2.30
N VAL A 181 13.23 -3.37 1.19
CA VAL A 181 13.14 -4.84 1.20
C VAL A 181 14.01 -5.45 2.30
N GLY A 182 13.40 -6.28 3.18
CA GLY A 182 14.07 -6.90 4.32
C GLY A 182 14.17 -6.04 5.57
N ASP A 183 13.70 -4.79 5.53
CA ASP A 183 13.81 -3.83 6.62
C ASP A 183 12.44 -3.22 6.99
N LEU A 184 12.36 -2.51 8.13
CA LEU A 184 11.22 -1.69 8.59
C LEU A 184 9.89 -2.48 8.64
N HIS A 185 9.93 -3.75 9.05
CA HIS A 185 8.76 -4.64 9.10
C HIS A 185 7.68 -4.18 10.08
N ASP A 186 8.04 -3.38 11.08
CA ASP A 186 7.14 -2.87 12.11
C ASP A 186 6.29 -1.69 11.64
N TYR A 187 6.57 -1.12 10.47
CA TYR A 187 5.83 -0.01 9.91
C TYR A 187 4.87 -0.48 8.84
N SER A 188 3.64 0.05 8.87
CA SER A 188 2.67 -0.14 7.81
C SER A 188 3.12 0.55 6.54
N LEU A 189 2.92 -0.09 5.38
CA LEU A 189 3.20 0.53 4.09
C LEU A 189 1.93 1.06 3.43
N TRP A 190 2.07 2.18 2.78
CA TRP A 190 1.22 2.68 1.73
C TRP A 190 2.00 2.53 0.41
N VAL A 191 1.59 1.59 -0.42
CA VAL A 191 2.35 1.16 -1.59
C VAL A 191 1.74 1.69 -2.89
N ARG A 192 2.60 2.09 -3.82
CA ARG A 192 2.18 2.52 -5.15
C ARG A 192 2.38 1.41 -6.17
N THR A 193 1.29 1.01 -6.84
CA THR A 193 1.35 0.17 -8.04
C THR A 193 0.09 0.36 -8.88
N VAL A 194 0.23 0.87 -10.10
CA VAL A 194 -0.90 1.22 -10.97
C VAL A 194 -1.28 0.12 -11.97
N ASN A 195 -0.40 -0.86 -12.20
CA ASN A 195 -0.55 -1.87 -13.25
C ASN A 195 -0.58 -3.31 -12.72
N ALA A 196 -0.55 -3.50 -11.40
CA ALA A 196 -0.51 -4.83 -10.79
C ALA A 196 -0.98 -4.76 -9.34
N HIS A 197 -1.43 -5.90 -8.82
CA HIS A 197 -1.74 -6.01 -7.39
C HIS A 197 -0.46 -5.86 -6.54
N PRO A 198 -0.52 -5.23 -5.35
CA PRO A 198 0.65 -5.04 -4.48
C PRO A 198 1.43 -6.32 -4.19
N GLN A 199 0.76 -7.45 -4.01
CA GLN A 199 1.43 -8.73 -3.72
C GLN A 199 2.41 -9.17 -4.81
N GLN A 200 2.16 -8.77 -6.06
CA GLN A 200 3.06 -9.06 -7.19
C GLN A 200 4.30 -8.15 -7.22
N ARG A 201 4.20 -6.94 -6.67
CA ARG A 201 5.27 -5.93 -6.68
C ARG A 201 6.02 -5.81 -5.36
N TYR A 202 5.36 -6.17 -4.27
CA TYR A 202 5.89 -6.15 -2.90
C TYR A 202 5.72 -7.53 -2.25
N PRO A 203 6.34 -8.60 -2.83
CA PRO A 203 6.09 -9.97 -2.41
C PRO A 203 6.45 -10.18 -0.94
N GLY A 204 5.57 -10.86 -0.20
CA GLY A 204 5.74 -11.15 1.22
C GLY A 204 5.70 -9.94 2.15
N ARG A 205 5.47 -8.74 1.62
CA ARG A 205 5.35 -7.52 2.43
C ARG A 205 3.89 -7.20 2.75
N ARG A 206 3.61 -6.92 4.01
CA ARG A 206 2.32 -6.39 4.44
C ARG A 206 2.23 -4.92 4.06
N TRP A 207 1.07 -4.54 3.57
CA TRP A 207 0.72 -3.16 3.25
C TRP A 207 -0.65 -2.83 3.84
N ALA A 208 -0.89 -1.58 4.16
CA ALA A 208 -2.16 -1.09 4.69
C ALA A 208 -2.94 -0.28 3.66
N PHE A 209 -2.24 0.43 2.79
CA PHE A 209 -2.85 1.28 1.76
C PHE A 209 -2.23 0.99 0.41
N TRP A 210 -3.05 1.09 -0.63
CA TRP A 210 -2.65 0.90 -2.01
C TRP A 210 -3.08 2.08 -2.86
N GLN A 211 -2.10 2.85 -3.39
CA GLN A 211 -2.32 3.83 -4.45
C GLN A 211 -2.33 3.09 -5.79
N TYR A 212 -3.51 2.98 -6.38
CA TYR A 212 -3.75 2.14 -7.56
C TYR A 212 -3.88 2.91 -8.87
N THR A 213 -4.02 4.23 -8.83
CA THR A 213 -4.00 5.10 -10.01
C THR A 213 -3.59 6.52 -9.66
N ALA A 214 -2.87 7.17 -10.55
CA ALA A 214 -2.54 8.60 -10.51
C ALA A 214 -3.40 9.43 -11.49
N GLU A 215 -4.30 8.79 -12.21
CA GLU A 215 -5.14 9.40 -13.24
C GLU A 215 -6.64 9.28 -12.92
N GLY A 216 -6.95 9.09 -11.63
CA GLY A 216 -8.33 8.96 -11.17
C GLY A 216 -9.13 10.23 -11.40
N ARG A 217 -10.46 10.07 -11.55
CA ARG A 217 -11.42 11.17 -11.53
C ARG A 217 -12.29 11.01 -10.30
N VAL A 218 -12.49 12.09 -9.58
CA VAL A 218 -13.31 12.15 -8.36
C VAL A 218 -14.16 13.38 -8.43
N ALA A 219 -15.45 13.23 -8.18
CA ALA A 219 -16.37 14.37 -8.14
C ALA A 219 -15.92 15.35 -7.04
N GLY A 220 -15.98 16.66 -7.33
CA GLY A 220 -15.45 17.68 -6.43
C GLY A 220 -13.98 18.05 -6.66
N ILE A 221 -13.24 17.33 -7.54
CA ILE A 221 -11.84 17.61 -7.89
C ILE A 221 -11.71 17.87 -9.38
N LYS A 222 -11.06 18.97 -9.74
CA LYS A 222 -10.73 19.24 -11.16
C LYS A 222 -9.43 18.54 -11.54
N GLY A 223 -9.48 17.75 -12.62
CA GLY A 223 -8.29 17.07 -13.14
C GLY A 223 -8.08 15.68 -12.53
N ASN A 224 -6.85 15.22 -12.60
CA ASN A 224 -6.45 13.90 -12.09
C ASN A 224 -6.20 13.97 -10.58
N VAL A 225 -6.50 12.85 -9.92
CA VAL A 225 -6.20 12.65 -8.50
C VAL A 225 -5.80 11.20 -8.26
N ASP A 226 -4.86 11.02 -7.36
CA ASP A 226 -4.44 9.71 -6.89
C ASP A 226 -5.55 9.04 -6.09
N ARG A 227 -5.91 7.81 -6.45
CA ARG A 227 -6.92 7.04 -5.72
C ARG A 227 -6.28 5.89 -4.98
N ASN A 228 -6.81 5.68 -3.80
CA ASN A 228 -6.29 4.74 -2.84
C ASN A 228 -7.36 3.81 -2.30
N THR A 229 -6.92 2.65 -1.79
CA THR A 229 -7.76 1.78 -0.99
C THR A 229 -7.03 1.34 0.27
N PHE A 230 -7.79 1.06 1.33
CA PHE A 230 -7.28 0.45 2.56
C PHE A 230 -7.42 -1.07 2.47
N PHE A 231 -6.37 -1.79 2.88
CA PHE A 231 -6.38 -3.25 2.95
C PHE A 231 -7.02 -3.73 4.25
N GLY A 232 -8.31 -3.98 4.19
CA GLY A 232 -9.04 -4.50 5.34
C GLY A 232 -10.55 -4.35 5.23
N SER A 233 -11.27 -4.95 6.18
CA SER A 233 -12.71 -4.79 6.33
C SER A 233 -13.08 -3.45 6.98
N GLU A 234 -14.37 -3.16 7.09
CA GLU A 234 -14.88 -1.99 7.82
C GLU A 234 -14.46 -2.03 9.30
N GLU A 235 -14.51 -3.20 9.94
CA GLU A 235 -14.11 -3.35 11.33
C GLU A 235 -12.61 -3.08 11.52
N GLN A 236 -11.78 -3.54 10.59
CA GLN A 236 -10.35 -3.27 10.59
C GLN A 236 -10.04 -1.80 10.35
N TRP A 237 -10.83 -1.14 9.48
CA TRP A 237 -10.74 0.31 9.28
C TRP A 237 -11.06 1.08 10.57
N GLN A 238 -12.17 0.73 11.24
CA GLN A 238 -12.54 1.35 12.51
C GLN A 238 -11.48 1.12 13.60
N ALA A 239 -10.87 -0.06 13.64
CA ALA A 239 -9.76 -0.34 14.54
C ALA A 239 -8.53 0.51 14.20
N PHE A 240 -8.21 0.68 12.91
CA PHE A 240 -7.12 1.54 12.47
C PHE A 240 -7.32 3.01 12.86
N LEU A 241 -8.54 3.54 12.71
CA LEU A 241 -8.88 4.90 13.12
C LEU A 241 -8.72 5.15 14.62
N LYS A 242 -9.04 4.15 15.45
CA LYS A 242 -8.90 4.26 16.91
C LYS A 242 -7.45 4.25 17.36
N GLY A 243 -6.54 3.76 16.51
CA GLY A 243 -5.15 3.55 16.87
C GLY A 243 -4.96 2.48 17.98
N PRO A 244 -3.74 2.13 18.33
CA PRO A 244 -3.49 1.25 19.45
C PRO A 244 -3.91 1.95 20.74
N GLN A 245 -4.93 1.42 21.40
CA GLN A 245 -5.37 1.83 22.73
C GLN A 245 -4.29 1.46 23.74
N GLY A 246 -3.31 2.35 23.96
CA GLY A 246 -2.35 2.23 25.06
C GLY A 246 -1.43 1.00 25.12
N THR A 247 -1.37 0.19 24.07
CA THR A 247 -0.52 -1.01 24.01
C THR A 247 0.78 -0.69 23.26
N PRO A 248 1.95 -1.11 23.78
CA PRO A 248 3.21 -0.96 23.06
C PRO A 248 3.12 -1.62 21.67
N ALA A 249 3.78 -1.03 20.71
CA ALA A 249 3.72 -1.34 19.27
C ALA A 249 3.93 -2.81 18.81
N ALA A 250 4.14 -3.72 19.73
CA ALA A 250 4.40 -5.14 19.47
C ALA A 250 3.15 -6.02 19.20
N SER A 251 1.94 -5.50 19.38
CA SER A 251 0.72 -6.32 19.33
C SER A 251 -0.38 -5.87 18.37
N GLN A 252 -0.06 -5.15 17.29
CA GLN A 252 -1.06 -5.00 16.22
C GLN A 252 -1.34 -6.37 15.62
N PRO A 253 -2.63 -6.78 15.53
CA PRO A 253 -2.95 -8.04 14.89
C PRO A 253 -2.44 -8.01 13.45
N ILE A 254 -1.79 -9.10 13.09
CA ILE A 254 -1.34 -9.35 11.72
C ILE A 254 -2.59 -9.32 10.84
N MET A 255 -2.78 -8.28 10.04
CA MET A 255 -3.84 -8.29 9.04
C MET A 255 -3.61 -9.49 8.13
N GLN A 256 -4.44 -10.50 8.29
CA GLN A 256 -4.42 -11.69 7.43
C GLN A 256 -4.86 -11.26 6.03
N PRO A 257 -4.30 -11.81 4.96
CA PRO A 257 -4.82 -11.59 3.63
C PRO A 257 -6.29 -11.99 3.59
N PHE A 258 -7.11 -11.20 2.91
CA PHE A 258 -8.52 -11.45 2.71
C PHE A 258 -8.69 -12.84 2.09
N ASN A 259 -9.36 -13.76 2.78
CA ASN A 259 -9.66 -15.05 2.21
C ASN A 259 -10.91 -14.86 1.34
N ALA A 260 -10.75 -14.96 0.02
CA ALA A 260 -11.84 -14.81 -0.95
C ALA A 260 -13.04 -15.75 -0.69
N ALA A 261 -12.86 -16.78 0.14
CA ALA A 261 -13.92 -17.69 0.58
C ALA A 261 -15.00 -17.00 1.46
N SER A 262 -14.75 -15.79 1.99
CA SER A 262 -15.73 -15.08 2.83
C SER A 262 -16.82 -14.36 2.03
N LEU A 263 -16.64 -14.17 0.72
CA LEU A 263 -17.62 -13.47 -0.12
C LEU A 263 -18.78 -14.36 -0.60
N SER A 264 -18.68 -15.70 -0.44
CA SER A 264 -19.73 -16.62 -0.87
C SER A 264 -20.97 -16.66 0.05
N ASN A 265 -20.95 -16.00 1.20
CA ASN A 265 -22.02 -16.04 2.20
C ASN A 265 -22.89 -14.77 2.28
N LEU A 266 -22.62 -13.75 1.45
CA LEU A 266 -23.54 -12.62 1.29
C LEU A 266 -24.51 -12.93 0.14
N LYS A 267 -25.52 -13.74 0.43
CA LYS A 267 -26.74 -13.78 -0.40
C LYS A 267 -27.56 -12.54 -0.11
N LEU A 268 -27.98 -11.89 -1.20
CA LEU A 268 -28.97 -10.82 -1.33
C LEU A 268 -30.17 -10.95 -0.43
#